data_da8392cb5f68e57b2f7b577e0370feae
#
_entry.id   da8392cb5f68e57b2f7b577e0370feae
#
_cell.length_a   1.000
_cell.length_b   1.000
_cell.length_c   1.000
_cell.angle_alpha   90.00
_cell.angle_beta   90.00
_cell.angle_gamma   90.00
#
_symmetry.space_group_name_H-M   'P 1'
#
loop_
_entity.id
_entity.type
_entity.pdbx_description
1 polymer ?
#
loop_
_entity_poly.entity_id
_entity_poly.type
_entity_poly.pdbx_seq_one_letter_code
_entity_poly.pdbx_strand_id
1 'polypeptide(L)'
;VAHNRFNLTPSVSLGNVDPGPFWVASERTNGRYVHQSKRITGGVSASPSLFGFFPGFGPFTRIRHAITPQVSFNWAPAGEVSDEYLIAIGRTRKGYLGNLEQRSISFGLNQNFQAKVRSKNDSNPEGGQKVDLLSINSTPLSYDFVRAAEFARTHGHRGMAGLTTETWGYTLRSELLPGFDFSSNYSLFSGSTLSDTAKFKPFLTSVSASFSISRDQNPRATFAKLFGK
;
A
#
# COMPACT_ATOMS: atom_id res chain seq x y z
N VAL A 1 2.14 20.18 -18.03
CA VAL A 1 2.82 18.88 -18.09
C VAL A 1 3.83 18.86 -16.94
N ALA A 2 3.55 18.07 -15.92
CA ALA A 2 4.37 17.98 -14.71
C ALA A 2 5.60 17.10 -15.03
N HIS A 3 6.70 17.69 -15.48
CA HIS A 3 7.96 16.99 -15.70
C HIS A 3 8.33 16.16 -14.47
N ASN A 4 8.36 14.82 -14.61
CA ASN A 4 8.76 13.82 -13.60
C ASN A 4 8.08 13.91 -12.22
N ARG A 5 6.88 14.53 -12.13
CA ARG A 5 6.12 14.66 -10.87
C ARG A 5 4.85 13.82 -10.82
N PHE A 6 4.55 13.14 -11.89
CA PHE A 6 3.35 12.31 -12.00
C PHE A 6 3.72 10.98 -12.64
N ASN A 7 3.55 9.91 -11.89
CA ASN A 7 3.69 8.55 -12.37
C ASN A 7 2.29 7.97 -12.57
N LEU A 8 2.01 7.52 -13.79
CA LEU A 8 0.81 6.77 -14.13
C LEU A 8 1.25 5.45 -14.75
N THR A 9 0.88 4.34 -14.13
CA THR A 9 1.29 3.01 -14.55
C THR A 9 0.05 2.16 -14.81
N PRO A 10 -0.39 2.03 -16.06
CA PRO A 10 -1.40 1.04 -16.42
C PRO A 10 -0.78 -0.36 -16.41
N SER A 11 -1.58 -1.36 -16.08
CA SER A 11 -1.20 -2.76 -16.10
C SER A 11 -2.33 -3.61 -16.67
N VAL A 12 -1.94 -4.60 -17.48
CA VAL A 12 -2.85 -5.63 -17.97
C VAL A 12 -2.12 -6.97 -17.86
N SER A 13 -2.78 -7.96 -17.32
CA SER A 13 -2.24 -9.31 -17.26
C SER A 13 -3.28 -10.34 -17.71
N LEU A 14 -2.78 -11.43 -18.27
CA LEU A 14 -3.56 -12.59 -18.68
C LEU A 14 -3.08 -13.78 -17.85
N GLY A 15 -3.94 -14.31 -17.02
CA GLY A 15 -3.63 -15.45 -16.15
C GLY A 15 -4.64 -16.57 -16.27
N ASN A 16 -4.36 -17.65 -15.59
CA ASN A 16 -5.33 -18.73 -15.42
C ASN A 16 -6.44 -18.26 -14.45
N VAL A 17 -7.63 -18.80 -14.62
CA VAL A 17 -8.75 -18.55 -13.68
C VAL A 17 -8.44 -19.19 -12.33
N ASP A 18 -7.96 -20.43 -12.35
CA ASP A 18 -7.50 -21.18 -11.18
C ASP A 18 -5.97 -21.07 -11.07
N PRO A 19 -5.38 -20.96 -9.88
CA PRO A 19 -3.93 -20.97 -9.69
C PRO A 19 -3.24 -22.29 -10.04
N GLY A 20 -4.03 -23.36 -10.31
CA GLY A 20 -3.52 -24.65 -10.73
C GLY A 20 -2.92 -24.66 -12.13
N PRO A 21 -2.43 -25.85 -12.59
CA PRO A 21 -1.79 -25.97 -13.89
C PRO A 21 -2.74 -25.69 -15.04
N PHE A 22 -2.22 -25.09 -16.10
CA PHE A 22 -3.02 -24.75 -17.28
C PHE A 22 -3.56 -25.97 -18.03
N TRP A 23 -2.79 -27.04 -18.08
CA TRP A 23 -3.15 -28.32 -18.69
C TRP A 23 -3.23 -29.39 -17.60
N VAL A 24 -4.32 -30.13 -17.60
CA VAL A 24 -4.53 -31.28 -16.71
C VAL A 24 -5.01 -32.47 -17.51
N ALA A 25 -4.42 -33.63 -17.26
CA ALA A 25 -4.92 -34.91 -17.72
C ALA A 25 -5.12 -35.82 -16.52
N SER A 26 -6.19 -36.58 -16.52
CA SER A 26 -6.50 -37.55 -15.45
C SER A 26 -7.24 -38.76 -16.00
N GLU A 27 -7.41 -39.77 -15.20
CA GLU A 27 -8.23 -40.94 -15.55
C GLU A 27 -9.67 -40.54 -15.87
N ARG A 28 -10.20 -39.48 -15.19
CA ARG A 28 -11.56 -38.93 -15.44
C ARG A 28 -11.73 -38.36 -16.83
N THR A 29 -10.63 -37.97 -17.50
CA THR A 29 -10.61 -37.48 -18.87
C THR A 29 -10.10 -38.51 -19.85
N ASN A 30 -9.99 -39.79 -19.45
CA ASN A 30 -9.39 -40.85 -20.23
C ASN A 30 -7.97 -40.50 -20.75
N GLY A 31 -7.17 -39.81 -19.93
CA GLY A 31 -5.83 -39.35 -20.27
C GLY A 31 -5.81 -38.14 -21.24
N ARG A 32 -6.94 -37.63 -21.66
CA ARG A 32 -6.99 -36.44 -22.55
C ARG A 32 -6.63 -35.19 -21.76
N TYR A 33 -5.78 -34.34 -22.35
CA TYR A 33 -5.43 -33.06 -21.80
C TYR A 33 -6.60 -32.07 -21.94
N VAL A 34 -6.95 -31.46 -20.83
CA VAL A 34 -7.96 -30.39 -20.75
C VAL A 34 -7.26 -29.11 -20.26
N HIS A 35 -7.54 -28.00 -20.91
CA HIS A 35 -7.01 -26.70 -20.50
C HIS A 35 -8.05 -25.92 -19.70
N GLN A 36 -7.56 -25.11 -18.78
CA GLN A 36 -8.45 -24.20 -18.07
C GLN A 36 -8.65 -22.87 -18.79
N SER A 37 -9.71 -22.16 -18.40
CA SER A 37 -10.01 -20.82 -18.90
C SER A 37 -8.97 -19.81 -18.45
N LYS A 38 -8.78 -18.76 -19.27
CA LYS A 38 -7.95 -17.61 -18.93
C LYS A 38 -8.81 -16.40 -18.57
N ARG A 39 -8.25 -15.53 -17.75
CA ARG A 39 -8.89 -14.30 -17.31
C ARG A 39 -7.94 -13.12 -17.53
N ILE A 40 -8.46 -12.04 -18.09
CA ILE A 40 -7.74 -10.77 -18.18
C ILE A 40 -7.96 -10.02 -16.86
N THR A 41 -6.90 -9.45 -16.31
CA THR A 41 -6.98 -8.51 -15.19
C THR A 41 -6.31 -7.22 -15.59
N GLY A 42 -6.83 -6.10 -15.13
CA GLY A 42 -6.32 -4.78 -15.44
C GLY A 42 -6.21 -3.92 -14.21
N GLY A 43 -5.37 -2.92 -14.29
CA GLY A 43 -5.24 -1.93 -13.23
C GLY A 43 -4.59 -0.65 -13.73
N VAL A 44 -4.70 0.37 -12.92
CA VAL A 44 -3.98 1.62 -13.11
C VAL A 44 -3.54 2.13 -11.74
N SER A 45 -2.29 2.53 -11.64
CA SER A 45 -1.77 3.20 -10.45
C SER A 45 -1.25 4.58 -10.79
N ALA A 46 -1.46 5.52 -9.87
CA ALA A 46 -1.00 6.89 -9.97
C ALA A 46 -0.30 7.30 -8.68
N SER A 47 0.87 7.92 -8.81
CA SER A 47 1.62 8.46 -7.68
C SER A 47 2.22 9.82 -8.03
N PRO A 48 1.42 10.91 -7.94
CA PRO A 48 1.95 12.25 -8.10
C PRO A 48 2.84 12.63 -6.92
N SER A 49 3.87 13.44 -7.18
CA SER A 49 4.70 14.04 -6.13
C SER A 49 4.40 15.53 -6.04
N LEU A 50 3.83 15.96 -4.91
CA LEU A 50 3.51 17.34 -4.61
C LEU A 50 4.58 17.90 -3.66
N PHE A 51 4.98 19.16 -3.88
CA PHE A 51 6.01 19.79 -3.08
C PHE A 51 5.53 21.11 -2.53
N GLY A 52 5.69 21.28 -1.21
CA GLY A 52 5.61 22.55 -0.52
C GLY A 52 7.02 23.00 -0.08
N PHE A 53 7.26 24.29 -0.06
CA PHE A 53 8.48 24.89 0.46
C PHE A 53 8.13 25.87 1.56
N PHE A 54 8.81 25.73 2.67
CA PHE A 54 8.64 26.56 3.85
C PHE A 54 9.95 27.28 4.18
N PRO A 55 9.89 28.47 4.77
CA PRO A 55 11.09 29.13 5.28
C PRO A 55 11.76 28.24 6.32
N GLY A 56 13.07 28.27 6.35
CA GLY A 56 13.84 27.54 7.35
C GLY A 56 13.76 28.19 8.72
N PHE A 57 14.12 27.44 9.74
CA PHE A 57 14.28 27.93 11.11
C PHE A 57 15.56 27.34 11.74
N GLY A 58 16.19 28.07 12.65
CA GLY A 58 17.44 27.63 13.27
C GLY A 58 18.56 27.39 12.24
N PRO A 59 19.18 26.20 12.22
CA PRO A 59 20.25 25.87 11.29
C PRO A 59 19.76 25.55 9.87
N PHE A 60 18.46 25.43 9.68
CA PHE A 60 17.87 25.08 8.41
C PHE A 60 17.58 26.34 7.56
N THR A 61 18.02 26.33 6.30
CA THR A 61 17.82 27.45 5.39
C THR A 61 16.46 27.37 4.68
N ARG A 62 16.01 26.17 4.39
CA ARG A 62 14.76 25.90 3.68
C ARG A 62 14.25 24.52 4.00
N ILE A 63 12.95 24.36 4.19
CA ILE A 63 12.29 23.08 4.40
C ILE A 63 11.45 22.75 3.17
N ARG A 64 11.59 21.55 2.66
CA ARG A 64 10.80 20.97 1.58
C ARG A 64 9.89 19.89 2.18
N HIS A 65 8.61 20.02 2.02
CA HIS A 65 7.63 18.97 2.30
C HIS A 65 7.22 18.32 0.97
N ALA A 66 7.50 17.04 0.82
CA ALA A 66 7.07 16.24 -0.30
C ALA A 66 5.90 15.35 0.14
N ILE A 67 4.81 15.39 -0.60
CA ILE A 67 3.62 14.56 -0.40
C ILE A 67 3.48 13.69 -1.63
N THR A 68 3.43 12.38 -1.44
CA THR A 68 3.27 11.38 -2.51
C THR A 68 2.05 10.52 -2.21
N PRO A 69 0.84 10.94 -2.61
CA PRO A 69 -0.31 10.07 -2.57
C PRO A 69 -0.12 8.93 -3.59
N GLN A 70 -0.58 7.77 -3.22
CA GLN A 70 -0.59 6.57 -4.07
C GLN A 70 -2.02 6.12 -4.23
N VAL A 71 -2.49 6.09 -5.46
CA VAL A 71 -3.84 5.63 -5.79
C VAL A 71 -3.70 4.49 -6.78
N SER A 72 -4.36 3.37 -6.54
CA SER A 72 -4.43 2.28 -7.51
C SER A 72 -5.87 1.80 -7.65
N PHE A 73 -6.25 1.49 -8.88
CA PHE A 73 -7.51 0.85 -9.21
C PHE A 73 -7.20 -0.48 -9.88
N ASN A 74 -7.84 -1.56 -9.40
CA ASN A 74 -7.70 -2.90 -9.95
C ASN A 74 -9.06 -3.41 -10.40
N TRP A 75 -9.06 -4.06 -11.54
CA TRP A 75 -10.23 -4.64 -12.16
C TRP A 75 -9.94 -6.03 -12.69
N ALA A 76 -10.85 -6.95 -12.44
CA ALA A 76 -10.87 -8.26 -13.06
C ALA A 76 -12.34 -8.69 -13.24
N PRO A 77 -12.73 -9.21 -14.42
CA PRO A 77 -14.07 -9.76 -14.60
C PRO A 77 -14.26 -11.02 -13.76
N ALA A 78 -15.49 -11.42 -13.58
CA ALA A 78 -15.79 -12.77 -13.12
C ALA A 78 -15.14 -13.79 -14.04
N GLY A 79 -14.64 -14.87 -13.48
CA GLY A 79 -13.99 -15.93 -14.23
C GLY A 79 -14.48 -17.29 -13.76
N GLU A 80 -14.74 -18.17 -14.72
CA GLU A 80 -15.14 -19.54 -14.45
C GLU A 80 -14.25 -20.51 -15.20
N VAL A 81 -13.93 -21.62 -14.58
CA VAL A 81 -13.27 -22.74 -15.24
C VAL A 81 -14.32 -23.60 -15.97
N SER A 82 -13.91 -24.27 -17.05
CA SER A 82 -14.81 -25.17 -17.78
C SER A 82 -15.20 -26.38 -16.94
N ASP A 83 -16.38 -26.96 -17.24
CA ASP A 83 -16.81 -28.18 -16.56
C ASP A 83 -15.87 -29.36 -16.83
N GLU A 84 -15.29 -29.42 -18.06
CA GLU A 84 -14.28 -30.43 -18.37
C GLU A 84 -13.05 -30.33 -17.49
N TYR A 85 -12.60 -29.09 -17.20
CA TYR A 85 -11.48 -28.88 -16.28
C TYR A 85 -11.85 -29.29 -14.85
N LEU A 86 -13.04 -28.97 -14.37
CA LEU A 86 -13.55 -29.39 -13.04
C LEU A 86 -13.57 -30.91 -12.93
N ILE A 87 -14.06 -31.61 -13.97
CA ILE A 87 -14.06 -33.07 -14.03
C ILE A 87 -12.60 -33.60 -13.95
N ALA A 88 -11.69 -32.99 -14.72
CA ALA A 88 -10.29 -33.42 -14.75
C ALA A 88 -9.62 -33.33 -13.37
N ILE A 89 -9.89 -32.28 -12.60
CA ILE A 89 -9.33 -32.10 -11.25
C ILE A 89 -10.16 -32.72 -10.13
N GLY A 90 -11.30 -33.36 -10.47
CA GLY A 90 -12.19 -34.01 -9.49
C GLY A 90 -12.91 -33.04 -8.56
N ARG A 91 -13.27 -31.87 -9.05
CA ARG A 91 -14.00 -30.84 -8.31
C ARG A 91 -15.41 -30.63 -8.89
N THR A 92 -16.29 -30.09 -8.08
CA THR A 92 -17.64 -29.66 -8.51
C THR A 92 -17.70 -28.15 -8.57
N ARG A 93 -18.55 -27.58 -9.42
CA ARG A 93 -18.69 -26.13 -9.59
C ARG A 93 -19.18 -25.42 -8.32
N LYS A 94 -20.03 -26.10 -7.53
CA LYS A 94 -20.63 -25.50 -6.33
C LYS A 94 -19.57 -25.09 -5.31
N GLY A 95 -19.42 -23.77 -5.09
CA GLY A 95 -18.47 -23.21 -4.15
C GLY A 95 -16.98 -23.24 -4.58
N TYR A 96 -16.72 -23.66 -5.84
CA TYR A 96 -15.34 -23.68 -6.35
C TYR A 96 -14.92 -22.28 -6.77
N LEU A 97 -13.77 -21.79 -6.26
CA LEU A 97 -13.18 -20.46 -6.45
C LEU A 97 -14.06 -19.27 -6.04
N GLY A 98 -15.34 -19.44 -5.72
CA GLY A 98 -16.24 -18.35 -5.36
C GLY A 98 -16.39 -17.29 -6.46
N ASN A 99 -16.72 -16.07 -6.05
CA ASN A 99 -16.77 -14.93 -6.95
C ASN A 99 -15.36 -14.36 -7.14
N LEU A 100 -14.83 -14.46 -8.36
CA LEU A 100 -13.51 -13.93 -8.72
C LEU A 100 -13.56 -12.51 -9.27
N GLU A 101 -14.75 -11.91 -9.41
CA GLU A 101 -14.86 -10.51 -9.85
C GLU A 101 -14.13 -9.61 -8.86
N GLN A 102 -13.34 -8.67 -9.38
CA GLN A 102 -12.61 -7.70 -8.58
C GLN A 102 -12.80 -6.30 -9.14
N ARG A 103 -13.19 -5.38 -8.30
CA ARG A 103 -13.18 -3.94 -8.57
C ARG A 103 -12.79 -3.24 -7.28
N SER A 104 -11.54 -2.83 -7.19
CA SER A 104 -11.02 -2.25 -5.95
C SER A 104 -10.21 -0.99 -6.21
N ILE A 105 -10.27 -0.08 -5.24
CA ILE A 105 -9.41 1.10 -5.19
C ILE A 105 -8.58 1.04 -3.90
N SER A 106 -7.31 1.42 -4.00
CA SER A 106 -6.44 1.57 -2.84
C SER A 106 -5.87 2.98 -2.81
N PHE A 107 -5.78 3.55 -1.61
CA PHE A 107 -5.22 4.87 -1.36
C PHE A 107 -4.19 4.79 -0.24
N GLY A 108 -2.97 5.24 -0.52
CA GLY A 108 -1.87 5.39 0.43
C GLY A 108 -1.31 6.81 0.39
N LEU A 109 -0.64 7.22 1.47
CA LEU A 109 -0.03 8.54 1.57
C LEU A 109 1.36 8.43 2.19
N ASN A 110 2.36 8.88 1.46
CA ASN A 110 3.72 9.03 1.95
C ASN A 110 4.09 10.51 2.00
N GLN A 111 4.77 10.91 3.06
CA GLN A 111 5.22 12.28 3.24
C GLN A 111 6.68 12.29 3.66
N ASN A 112 7.43 13.25 3.14
CA ASN A 112 8.83 13.45 3.49
C ASN A 112 9.12 14.93 3.71
N PHE A 113 9.69 15.24 4.86
CA PHE A 113 10.19 16.56 5.23
C PHE A 113 11.70 16.57 5.13
N GLN A 114 12.24 17.40 4.27
CA GLN A 114 13.65 17.56 4.01
C GLN A 114 14.07 18.99 4.31
N ALA A 115 15.26 19.17 4.84
CA ALA A 115 15.82 20.50 5.03
C ALA A 115 17.20 20.60 4.42
N LYS A 116 17.60 21.82 4.08
CA LYS A 116 18.99 22.18 3.81
C LYS A 116 19.61 22.78 5.07
N VAL A 117 20.75 22.25 5.48
CA VAL A 117 21.54 22.77 6.61
C VAL A 117 22.61 23.68 6.06
N ARG A 118 22.72 24.90 6.60
CA ARG A 118 23.77 25.84 6.21
C ARG A 118 25.14 25.32 6.65
N SER A 119 26.05 25.18 5.71
CA SER A 119 27.47 24.95 6.02
C SER A 119 28.15 26.26 6.30
N LYS A 120 28.98 26.31 7.36
CA LYS A 120 29.80 27.52 7.69
C LYS A 120 30.84 27.87 6.62
N ASN A 121 31.18 26.90 5.77
CA ASN A 121 32.23 27.06 4.74
C ASN A 121 31.67 27.27 3.32
N ASP A 122 30.37 27.36 3.16
CA ASP A 122 29.74 27.44 1.85
C ASP A 122 29.45 28.91 1.51
N SER A 123 30.22 29.45 0.60
CA SER A 123 30.04 30.83 0.08
C SER A 123 28.80 30.94 -0.81
N ASN A 124 28.14 29.82 -1.13
CA ASN A 124 26.98 29.77 -1.98
C ASN A 124 25.69 29.80 -1.13
N PRO A 125 24.80 30.82 -1.26
CA PRO A 125 23.55 30.89 -0.53
C PRO A 125 22.60 29.71 -0.75
N GLU A 126 22.75 29.01 -1.87
CA GLU A 126 21.98 27.81 -2.21
C GLU A 126 22.70 26.50 -1.85
N GLY A 127 23.92 26.55 -1.41
CA GLY A 127 24.68 25.43 -0.89
C GLY A 127 24.13 24.92 0.42
N GLY A 128 24.49 23.71 0.78
CA GLY A 128 24.10 23.11 2.07
C GLY A 128 23.76 21.62 1.94
N GLN A 129 24.09 20.89 2.99
CA GLN A 129 23.78 19.46 3.07
C GLN A 129 22.28 19.25 3.22
N LYS A 130 21.72 18.36 2.39
CA LYS A 130 20.33 17.94 2.47
C LYS A 130 20.20 16.89 3.57
N VAL A 131 19.24 17.07 4.45
CA VAL A 131 18.91 16.17 5.57
C VAL A 131 17.44 15.83 5.53
N ASP A 132 17.10 14.56 5.69
CA ASP A 132 15.72 14.12 5.85
C ASP A 132 15.30 14.31 7.31
N LEU A 133 14.39 15.26 7.55
CA LEU A 133 13.92 15.56 8.89
C LEU A 133 12.98 14.50 9.42
N LEU A 134 12.02 14.11 8.58
CA LEU A 134 10.95 13.19 8.94
C LEU A 134 10.36 12.55 7.70
N SER A 135 10.23 11.23 7.72
CA SER A 135 9.45 10.46 6.77
C SER A 135 8.24 9.86 7.46
N ILE A 136 7.08 9.99 6.86
CA ILE A 136 5.80 9.43 7.33
C ILE A 136 5.25 8.54 6.22
N ASN A 137 5.09 7.25 6.51
CA ASN A 137 4.51 6.30 5.58
C ASN A 137 3.26 5.67 6.21
N SER A 138 2.17 5.64 5.47
CA SER A 138 0.92 5.02 5.92
C SER A 138 0.62 3.73 5.16
N THR A 139 -0.01 2.79 5.85
CA THR A 139 -0.59 1.60 5.21
C THR A 139 -1.69 2.04 4.25
N PRO A 140 -1.73 1.55 3.00
CA PRO A 140 -2.83 1.86 2.10
C PRO A 140 -4.17 1.36 2.61
N LEU A 141 -5.21 2.16 2.42
CA LEU A 141 -6.60 1.78 2.61
C LEU A 141 -7.15 1.24 1.29
N SER A 142 -7.76 0.06 1.33
CA SER A 142 -8.32 -0.60 0.14
C SER A 142 -9.81 -0.81 0.29
N TYR A 143 -10.55 -0.47 -0.75
CA TYR A 143 -12.00 -0.63 -0.82
C TYR A 143 -12.40 -1.46 -2.03
N ASP A 144 -13.20 -2.51 -1.82
CA ASP A 144 -13.71 -3.41 -2.84
C ASP A 144 -15.19 -3.11 -3.13
N PHE A 145 -15.47 -2.68 -4.34
CA PHE A 145 -16.82 -2.32 -4.79
C PHE A 145 -17.72 -3.54 -5.01
N VAL A 146 -17.14 -4.70 -5.38
CA VAL A 146 -17.90 -5.93 -5.59
C VAL A 146 -18.41 -6.42 -4.24
N ARG A 147 -17.53 -6.52 -3.26
CA ARG A 147 -17.86 -6.89 -1.89
C ARG A 147 -18.90 -5.94 -1.28
N ALA A 148 -18.73 -4.63 -1.47
CA ALA A 148 -19.72 -3.66 -1.00
C ALA A 148 -21.10 -3.85 -1.64
N ALA A 149 -21.15 -4.20 -2.92
CA ALA A 149 -22.38 -4.45 -3.64
C ALA A 149 -23.05 -5.78 -3.19
N GLU A 150 -22.27 -6.81 -2.96
CA GLU A 150 -22.76 -8.10 -2.42
C GLU A 150 -23.38 -7.92 -1.03
N PHE A 151 -22.67 -7.21 -0.15
CA PHE A 151 -23.18 -6.89 1.18
C PHE A 151 -24.47 -6.06 1.13
N ALA A 152 -24.57 -5.11 0.21
CA ALA A 152 -25.77 -4.28 0.04
C ALA A 152 -26.98 -5.09 -0.42
N ARG A 153 -26.79 -6.15 -1.21
CA ARG A 153 -27.90 -7.03 -1.65
C ARG A 153 -28.53 -7.78 -0.48
N THR A 154 -27.72 -8.15 0.53
CA THR A 154 -28.17 -8.92 1.69
C THR A 154 -28.65 -8.04 2.83
N HIS A 155 -28.07 -6.87 3.03
CA HIS A 155 -28.29 -6.01 4.21
C HIS A 155 -28.98 -4.67 3.89
N GLY A 156 -29.27 -4.38 2.62
CA GLY A 156 -29.93 -3.15 2.19
C GLY A 156 -29.08 -1.88 2.18
N HIS A 157 -27.81 -1.94 2.65
CA HIS A 157 -26.88 -0.81 2.65
C HIS A 157 -25.44 -1.28 2.44
N ARG A 158 -24.60 -0.44 1.86
CA ARG A 158 -23.19 -0.80 1.59
C ARG A 158 -22.32 -0.71 2.84
N GLY A 159 -22.56 0.28 3.70
CA GLY A 159 -21.75 0.49 4.90
C GLY A 159 -20.25 0.55 4.62
N MET A 160 -19.45 0.04 5.55
CA MET A 160 -17.99 -0.11 5.43
C MET A 160 -17.57 -1.52 4.98
N ALA A 161 -18.52 -2.35 4.53
CA ALA A 161 -18.25 -3.74 4.12
C ALA A 161 -17.29 -3.86 2.95
N GLY A 162 -17.20 -2.82 2.09
CA GLY A 162 -16.22 -2.76 1.01
C GLY A 162 -14.79 -2.46 1.46
N LEU A 163 -14.57 -1.94 2.67
CA LEU A 163 -13.23 -1.68 3.19
C LEU A 163 -12.57 -3.02 3.55
N THR A 164 -11.51 -3.37 2.82
CA THR A 164 -10.81 -4.66 2.96
C THR A 164 -9.55 -4.56 3.81
N THR A 165 -9.08 -3.36 4.11
CA THR A 165 -7.94 -3.14 5.00
C THR A 165 -8.38 -3.40 6.45
N GLU A 166 -7.88 -4.45 7.06
CA GLU A 166 -8.16 -4.79 8.46
C GLU A 166 -7.34 -3.98 9.44
N THR A 167 -6.07 -3.76 9.09
CA THR A 167 -5.14 -3.02 9.93
C THR A 167 -4.60 -1.82 9.16
N TRP A 168 -4.74 -0.64 9.73
CA TRP A 168 -4.16 0.59 9.23
C TRP A 168 -3.12 1.10 10.22
N GLY A 169 -1.98 1.52 9.69
CA GLY A 169 -0.91 2.05 10.53
C GLY A 169 -0.07 3.09 9.81
N TYR A 170 0.81 3.72 10.56
CA TYR A 170 1.82 4.61 10.02
C TYR A 170 3.15 4.43 10.73
N THR A 171 4.22 4.71 10.00
CA THR A 171 5.58 4.72 10.52
C THR A 171 6.19 6.10 10.35
N LEU A 172 6.91 6.54 11.37
CA LEU A 172 7.69 7.78 11.38
C LEU A 172 9.17 7.42 11.50
N ARG A 173 9.99 8.01 10.64
CA ARG A 173 11.46 7.89 10.70
C ARG A 173 12.07 9.26 10.64
N SER A 174 13.15 9.48 11.41
CA SER A 174 13.85 10.74 11.43
C SER A 174 15.37 10.53 11.37
N GLU A 175 16.04 11.25 10.46
CA GLU A 175 17.50 11.29 10.42
C GLU A 175 18.08 12.29 11.45
N LEU A 176 17.27 13.19 11.98
CA LEU A 176 17.68 14.08 13.08
C LEU A 176 17.93 13.30 14.37
N LEU A 177 17.19 12.21 14.54
CA LEU A 177 17.37 11.24 15.62
C LEU A 177 17.77 9.91 14.97
N PRO A 178 19.06 9.69 14.66
CA PRO A 178 19.51 8.50 13.96
C PRO A 178 19.01 7.23 14.65
N GLY A 179 18.41 6.32 13.85
CA GLY A 179 17.83 5.09 14.37
C GLY A 179 16.52 5.27 15.13
N PHE A 180 15.87 6.44 15.04
CA PHE A 180 14.52 6.62 15.54
C PHE A 180 13.50 6.11 14.55
N ASP A 181 12.78 5.08 14.95
CA ASP A 181 11.61 4.53 14.26
C ASP A 181 10.44 4.52 15.23
N PHE A 182 9.33 5.08 14.81
CA PHE A 182 8.06 5.01 15.53
C PHE A 182 7.02 4.40 14.63
N SER A 183 6.20 3.50 15.16
CA SER A 183 5.06 2.95 14.44
C SER A 183 3.82 2.86 15.32
N SER A 184 2.68 3.03 14.69
CA SER A 184 1.38 2.89 15.33
C SER A 184 0.44 2.13 14.40
N ASN A 185 -0.24 1.10 14.93
CA ASN A 185 -1.16 0.27 14.18
C ASN A 185 -2.54 0.25 14.85
N TYR A 186 -3.56 0.33 14.01
CA TYR A 186 -4.96 0.29 14.39
C TYR A 186 -5.65 -0.87 13.70
N SER A 187 -6.41 -1.67 14.42
CA SER A 187 -7.42 -2.52 13.80
C SER A 187 -8.63 -1.67 13.46
N LEU A 188 -9.10 -1.75 12.23
CA LEU A 188 -10.24 -0.96 11.76
C LEU A 188 -11.59 -1.63 12.08
N PHE A 189 -11.58 -2.93 12.35
CA PHE A 189 -12.79 -3.70 12.58
C PHE A 189 -12.74 -4.47 13.90
N SER A 190 -13.90 -4.63 14.52
CA SER A 190 -14.16 -5.63 15.52
C SER A 190 -14.78 -6.85 14.83
N GLY A 191 -14.10 -7.99 14.89
CA GLY A 191 -14.43 -9.20 14.14
C GLY A 191 -13.67 -9.30 12.81
N SER A 192 -13.77 -10.44 12.15
CA SER A 192 -13.11 -10.67 10.85
C SER A 192 -13.87 -9.97 9.73
N THR A 193 -13.14 -9.27 8.86
CA THR A 193 -13.71 -8.64 7.65
C THR A 193 -14.24 -9.66 6.65
N LEU A 194 -13.87 -10.94 6.79
CA LEU A 194 -14.42 -12.05 5.99
C LEU A 194 -15.82 -12.48 6.45
N SER A 195 -16.28 -11.99 7.61
CA SER A 195 -17.60 -12.30 8.13
C SER A 195 -18.52 -11.08 8.01
N ASP A 196 -19.82 -11.34 7.79
CA ASP A 196 -20.85 -10.30 7.73
C ASP A 196 -21.09 -9.61 9.08
N THR A 197 -20.49 -10.13 10.16
CA THR A 197 -20.61 -9.60 11.53
C THR A 197 -19.56 -8.55 11.86
N ALA A 198 -18.59 -8.31 11.00
CA ALA A 198 -17.55 -7.32 11.21
C ALA A 198 -18.14 -5.90 11.32
N LYS A 199 -17.83 -5.22 12.40
CA LYS A 199 -18.23 -3.82 12.63
C LYS A 199 -17.03 -2.90 12.49
N PHE A 200 -17.16 -1.85 11.70
CA PHE A 200 -16.15 -0.80 11.66
C PHE A 200 -16.06 -0.09 13.00
N LYS A 201 -15.01 -0.37 13.73
CA LYS A 201 -14.71 0.16 15.07
C LYS A 201 -13.20 0.26 15.24
N PRO A 202 -12.59 1.35 14.78
CA PRO A 202 -11.14 1.52 14.88
C PRO A 202 -10.67 1.53 16.34
N PHE A 203 -9.62 0.77 16.63
CA PHE A 203 -8.94 0.79 17.92
C PHE A 203 -7.44 0.57 17.76
N LEU A 204 -6.67 1.18 18.63
CA LEU A 204 -5.21 1.07 18.66
C LEU A 204 -4.80 -0.34 19.10
N THR A 205 -4.01 -1.02 18.27
CA THR A 205 -3.50 -2.38 18.57
C THR A 205 -2.08 -2.40 19.04
N SER A 206 -1.23 -1.53 18.48
CA SER A 206 0.16 -1.45 18.91
C SER A 206 0.76 -0.07 18.66
N VAL A 207 1.66 0.29 19.55
CA VAL A 207 2.58 1.42 19.39
C VAL A 207 3.96 0.90 19.68
N SER A 208 4.92 1.19 18.83
CA SER A 208 6.32 0.89 19.08
C SER A 208 7.18 2.10 18.77
N ALA A 209 8.21 2.27 19.59
CA ALA A 209 9.27 3.25 19.36
C ALA A 209 10.60 2.56 19.59
N SER A 210 11.51 2.71 18.66
CA SER A 210 12.85 2.15 18.76
C SER A 210 13.90 3.23 18.48
N PHE A 211 15.02 3.10 19.17
CA PHE A 211 16.20 3.92 18.97
C PHE A 211 17.40 3.00 18.72
N SER A 212 18.18 3.32 17.72
CA SER A 212 19.43 2.62 17.46
C SER A 212 20.58 3.61 17.60
N ILE A 213 21.43 3.39 18.60
CA ILE A 213 22.64 4.21 18.80
C ILE A 213 23.82 3.35 18.40
N SER A 214 24.43 3.63 17.24
CA SER A 214 25.69 3.00 16.84
C SER A 214 26.88 3.85 17.29
N ARG A 215 28.04 3.20 17.47
CA ARG A 215 29.28 3.86 17.90
C ARG A 215 29.72 4.96 16.94
N ASP A 216 29.41 4.82 15.66
CA ASP A 216 29.74 5.76 14.60
C ASP A 216 28.73 6.91 14.45
N GLN A 217 27.56 6.78 15.06
CA GLN A 217 26.50 7.78 15.07
C GLN A 217 26.39 8.38 16.47
N ASN A 218 27.29 9.31 16.77
CA ASN A 218 27.22 10.05 18.03
C ASN A 218 26.07 11.08 17.96
N PRO A 219 24.92 10.86 18.64
CA PRO A 219 23.79 11.78 18.60
C PRO A 219 24.19 13.19 19.06
N ARG A 220 25.12 13.29 20.02
CA ARG A 220 25.65 14.58 20.47
C ARG A 220 26.43 15.30 19.37
N ALA A 221 27.21 14.58 18.56
CA ALA A 221 27.91 15.17 17.43
C ALA A 221 26.95 15.62 16.32
N THR A 222 25.89 14.85 16.07
CA THR A 222 24.83 15.23 15.10
C THR A 222 24.04 16.43 15.60
N PHE A 223 23.64 16.44 16.88
CA PHE A 223 22.99 17.60 17.50
C PHE A 223 23.91 18.82 17.57
N ALA A 224 25.19 18.64 17.93
CA ALA A 224 26.18 19.72 17.94
C ALA A 224 26.45 20.26 16.53
N LYS A 225 26.47 19.40 15.50
CA LYS A 225 26.56 19.83 14.10
C LYS A 225 25.36 20.64 13.63
N LEU A 226 24.18 20.27 14.08
CA LEU A 226 22.91 20.88 13.67
C LEU A 226 22.54 22.11 14.50
N PHE A 227 22.82 22.09 15.81
CA PHE A 227 22.35 23.09 16.76
C PHE A 227 23.46 23.71 17.63
N GLY A 228 24.68 23.18 17.56
CA GLY A 228 25.83 23.72 18.28
C GLY A 228 26.27 25.06 17.71
N LYS A 229 26.40 26.05 18.61
CA LYS A 229 27.01 27.33 18.31
C LYS A 229 28.50 27.18 18.01
#